data_be49cc465528972321701ca26d85f340
#
_entry.id   be49cc465528972321701ca26d85f340
#
_cell.length_a   1.000
_cell.length_b   1.000
_cell.length_c   1.000
_cell.angle_alpha   90.00
_cell.angle_beta   90.00
_cell.angle_gamma   90.00
#
_symmetry.space_group_name_H-M   'P 1'
#
loop_
_entity.id
_entity.type
_entity.pdbx_description
1 polymer ?
#
loop_
_entity_poly.entity_id
_entity_poly.type
_entity_poly.pdbx_seq_one_letter_code
_entity_poly.pdbx_strand_id
1 'polypeptide(L)' 'MKKQCLVIGLGTYGMNVAKKLEDSNIEVLAIDKNMKIVEKAAKFATKAICLDVTSLDAFESLPIKDFDVAVVGI' A
#
# COMPACT_ATOMS: atom_id res chain seq x y z
N MET A 1 -0.51 15.29 13.06
CA MET A 1 -0.77 13.89 12.64
C MET A 1 -0.24 13.67 11.24
N LYS A 2 0.38 12.53 11.01
CA LYS A 2 0.84 12.18 9.68
C LYS A 2 -0.33 11.77 8.80
N LYS A 3 -0.28 12.14 7.54
CA LYS A 3 -1.23 11.64 6.56
C LYS A 3 -0.95 10.17 6.28
N GLN A 4 -1.99 9.44 5.93
CA GLN A 4 -1.90 8.02 5.63
C GLN A 4 -2.37 7.77 4.20
N CYS A 5 -1.59 7.01 3.46
CA CYS A 5 -1.90 6.66 2.08
C CYS A 5 -1.92 5.15 1.90
N LEU A 6 -2.94 4.69 1.20
CA LEU A 6 -3.08 3.29 0.82
C LEU A 6 -2.56 3.13 -0.60
N VAL A 7 -1.59 2.24 -0.82
CA VAL A 7 -1.08 1.97 -2.17
C VAL A 7 -1.39 0.52 -2.51
N ILE A 8 -2.24 0.33 -3.51
CA ILE A 8 -2.67 -0.98 -3.96
C ILE A 8 -2.01 -1.30 -5.30
N GLY A 9 -1.24 -2.38 -5.32
CA GLY A 9 -0.46 -2.75 -6.49
C GLY A 9 0.92 -2.14 -6.43
N LEU A 10 1.93 -3.01 -6.29
CA LEU A 10 3.31 -2.60 -6.07
C LEU A 10 4.21 -2.99 -7.24
N GLY A 11 3.72 -2.78 -8.47
CA GLY A 11 4.58 -2.82 -9.63
C GLY A 11 5.56 -1.65 -9.57
N THR A 12 6.31 -1.43 -10.64
CA THR A 12 7.33 -0.36 -10.66
C THR A 12 6.75 0.99 -10.23
N TYR A 13 5.60 1.35 -10.75
CA TYR A 13 4.95 2.63 -10.43
C TYR A 13 4.53 2.69 -8.95
N GLY A 14 3.77 1.71 -8.50
CA GLY A 14 3.26 1.69 -7.13
C GLY A 14 4.37 1.65 -6.08
N MET A 15 5.42 0.87 -6.34
CA MET A 15 6.56 0.78 -5.44
C MET A 15 7.27 2.13 -5.31
N ASN A 16 7.49 2.82 -6.44
CA ASN A 16 8.13 4.13 -6.43
C ASN A 16 7.28 5.19 -5.75
N VAL A 17 5.96 5.16 -5.97
CA VAL A 17 5.04 6.09 -5.31
C VAL A 17 5.07 5.87 -3.80
N ALA A 18 5.00 4.62 -3.36
CA ALA A 18 5.02 4.28 -1.94
C ALA A 18 6.31 4.78 -1.27
N LYS A 19 7.43 4.59 -1.94
CA LYS A 19 8.72 5.01 -1.43
C LYS A 19 8.81 6.53 -1.29
N LYS A 20 8.35 7.26 -2.31
CA LYS A 20 8.34 8.73 -2.27
C LYS A 20 7.42 9.26 -1.19
N LEU A 21 6.28 8.62 -0.98
CA LEU A 21 5.36 9.05 0.06
C LEU A 21 5.96 8.87 1.44
N GLU A 22 6.62 7.74 1.70
CA GLU A 22 7.30 7.53 2.98
C GLU A 22 8.43 8.54 3.16
N ASP A 23 9.19 8.83 2.10
CA ASP A 23 10.26 9.84 2.15
C ASP A 23 9.72 11.23 2.45
N SER A 24 8.47 11.49 2.08
CA SER A 24 7.78 12.75 2.34
C SER A 24 7.04 12.74 3.69
N ASN A 25 7.32 11.76 4.53
CA ASN A 25 6.74 11.64 5.87
C ASN A 25 5.24 11.35 5.85
N ILE A 26 4.79 10.65 4.83
CA ILE A 26 3.42 10.14 4.71
C ILE A 26 3.45 8.64 4.98
N GLU A 27 2.63 8.18 5.91
CA GLU A 27 2.59 6.75 6.24
C GLU A 27 1.89 5.96 5.15
N VAL A 28 2.54 4.90 4.66
CA VAL A 28 2.00 4.08 3.58
C VAL A 28 1.61 2.69 4.08
N LEU A 29 0.39 2.28 3.75
CA LEU A 29 0.01 0.87 3.79
C LEU A 29 0.11 0.36 2.36
N ALA A 30 1.09 -0.51 2.11
CA ALA A 30 1.35 -1.07 0.79
C ALA A 30 0.72 -2.45 0.67
N ILE A 31 0.01 -2.70 -0.42
CA ILE A 31 -0.70 -3.95 -0.64
C ILE A 31 -0.38 -4.54 -2.01
N ASP A 32 -0.06 -5.82 -2.04
CA ASP A 32 0.11 -6.56 -3.28
C ASP A 32 -0.23 -8.03 -3.02
N LYS A 33 -0.61 -8.74 -4.06
CA LYS A 33 -0.90 -10.17 -3.92
C LYS A 33 0.36 -11.03 -3.91
N ASN A 34 1.48 -10.49 -4.35
CA ASN A 34 2.76 -11.20 -4.42
C ASN A 34 3.57 -10.97 -3.15
N MET A 35 3.74 -12.03 -2.36
CA MET A 35 4.44 -11.93 -1.08
C MET A 35 5.87 -11.41 -1.22
N LYS A 36 6.58 -11.79 -2.28
CA LYS A 36 7.96 -11.33 -2.48
C LYS A 36 8.01 -9.81 -2.67
N ILE A 37 7.02 -9.26 -3.37
CA ILE A 37 6.93 -7.82 -3.59
C ILE A 37 6.56 -7.13 -2.28
N VAL A 38 5.65 -7.71 -1.50
CA VAL A 38 5.28 -7.19 -0.20
C VAL A 38 6.48 -7.14 0.74
N GLU A 39 7.33 -8.17 0.72
CA GLU A 39 8.53 -8.19 1.54
C GLU A 39 9.48 -7.05 1.18
N LYS A 40 9.60 -6.71 -0.10
CA LYS A 40 10.43 -5.58 -0.53
C LYS A 40 9.85 -4.25 -0.02
N ALA A 41 8.54 -4.08 -0.13
CA ALA A 41 7.89 -2.85 0.34
C ALA A 41 7.96 -2.72 1.87
N ALA A 42 7.93 -3.83 2.58
CA ALA A 42 7.99 -3.83 4.04
C ALA A 42 9.27 -3.20 4.58
N LYS A 43 10.31 -3.09 3.76
CA LYS A 43 11.58 -2.49 4.18
C LYS A 43 11.48 -0.98 4.39
N PHE A 44 10.52 -0.31 3.74
CA PHE A 44 10.39 1.14 3.85
C PHE A 44 8.97 1.61 4.16
N ALA A 45 7.94 0.83 3.83
CA ALA A 45 6.56 1.23 4.09
C ALA A 45 6.24 1.10 5.58
N THR A 46 5.36 1.94 6.07
CA THR A 46 4.90 1.86 7.45
C THR A 46 4.27 0.50 7.71
N LYS A 47 3.53 -0.02 6.73
CA LYS A 47 2.95 -1.35 6.81
C LYS A 47 2.84 -1.93 5.40
N ALA A 48 3.03 -3.24 5.26
CA ALA A 48 2.88 -3.93 3.99
C ALA A 48 2.09 -5.22 4.21
N ILE A 49 1.09 -5.45 3.36
CA ILE A 49 0.19 -6.59 3.49
C ILE A 49 0.10 -7.34 2.16
N CYS A 50 0.16 -8.67 2.24
CA CYS A 50 -0.08 -9.53 1.09
C CYS A 50 -1.58 -9.84 1.02
N LEU A 51 -2.24 -9.29 0.01
CA LEU A 51 -3.69 -9.42 -0.13
C LEU A 51 -4.08 -9.34 -1.60
N ASP A 52 -5.01 -10.22 -2.01
CA ASP A 52 -5.56 -10.16 -3.36
C ASP A 52 -6.83 -9.32 -3.34
N VAL A 53 -6.71 -8.06 -3.79
CA VAL A 53 -7.83 -7.11 -3.77
C VAL A 53 -8.87 -7.38 -4.86
N THR A 54 -8.62 -8.35 -5.75
CA THR A 54 -9.67 -8.77 -6.69
C THR A 54 -10.76 -9.57 -5.99
N SER A 55 -10.46 -10.10 -4.80
CA SER A 55 -11.47 -10.73 -3.95
C SER A 55 -12.28 -9.63 -3.25
N LEU A 56 -13.59 -9.64 -3.42
CA LEU A 56 -14.45 -8.65 -2.80
C LEU A 56 -14.34 -8.67 -1.27
N ASP A 57 -14.32 -9.87 -0.69
CA ASP A 57 -14.19 -10.02 0.76
C ASP A 57 -12.89 -9.42 1.28
N ALA A 58 -11.79 -9.67 0.56
CA ALA A 58 -10.49 -9.14 0.94
C ALA A 58 -10.49 -7.62 0.84
N PHE A 59 -11.04 -7.08 -0.25
CA PHE A 59 -11.13 -5.64 -0.44
C PHE A 59 -11.95 -4.97 0.66
N GLU A 60 -13.09 -5.55 1.02
CA GLU A 60 -13.96 -5.01 2.06
C GLU A 60 -13.31 -5.05 3.45
N SER A 61 -12.32 -5.91 3.66
CA SER A 61 -11.62 -5.98 4.93
C SER A 61 -10.64 -4.82 5.15
N LEU A 62 -10.33 -4.06 4.09
CA LEU A 62 -9.39 -2.96 4.19
C LEU A 62 -10.00 -1.76 4.92
N PRO A 63 -9.24 -1.11 5.82
CA PRO A 63 -9.73 0.07 6.54
C PRO A 63 -9.60 1.34 5.67
N ILE A 64 -10.28 1.34 4.52
CA ILE A 64 -10.16 2.41 3.53
C ILE A 64 -10.53 3.77 4.12
N LYS A 65 -11.50 3.80 5.01
CA LYS A 65 -11.96 5.05 5.64
C LYS A 65 -10.90 5.72 6.51
N ASP A 66 -9.90 4.97 6.95
CA ASP A 66 -8.84 5.50 7.80
C ASP A 66 -7.73 6.18 7.02
N PHE A 67 -7.81 6.14 5.68
CA PHE A 67 -6.76 6.69 4.83
C PHE A 67 -7.19 7.99 4.17
N ASP A 68 -6.24 8.92 4.06
CA ASP A 68 -6.49 10.22 3.42
C ASP A 68 -6.53 10.08 1.90
N VAL A 69 -5.71 9.19 1.36
CA VAL A 69 -5.58 9.00 -0.09
C VAL A 69 -5.37 7.51 -0.38
N ALA A 70 -5.89 7.07 -1.51
CA ALA A 70 -5.61 5.73 -2.01
C ALA A 70 -5.08 5.83 -3.44
N VAL A 71 -4.00 5.10 -3.70
CA VAL A 71 -3.38 5.01 -5.03
C VAL A 71 -3.54 3.58 -5.53
N VAL A 72 -4.09 3.43 -6.73
CA VAL A 72 -4.23 2.11 -7.36
C VAL A 72 -3.27 2.04 -8.52
N GLY A 73 -2.23 1.22 -8.36
CA GLY A 73 -1.15 1.08 -9.34
C GLY A 73 -1.17 -0.26 -10.10
N ILE A 74 -2.36 -0.79 -10.30
CA ILE A 74 -2.53 -2.08 -11.00
C ILE A 74 -2.55 -1.86 -12.51
#